data_997789bbc94d11de75574bca31dd0880
#
_entry.id   997789bbc94d11de75574bca31dd0880
#
_cell.length_a   1.000
_cell.length_b   1.000
_cell.length_c   1.000
_cell.angle_alpha   90.00
_cell.angle_beta   90.00
_cell.angle_gamma   90.00
#
_symmetry.space_group_name_H-M   'P 1'
#
loop_
_entity.id
_entity.type
_entity.pdbx_description
1 polymer ?
#
loop_
_entity_poly.entity_id
_entity_poly.type
_entity_poly.pdbx_seq_one_letter_code
_entity_poly.pdbx_strand_id
1 'polypeptide(L)'
;EGTHLIEELLKSGKNPSKILVTEKWLRKNQNLSKKFDESLINIVSEEVLASAISTINPDGIAALVEISAIPNYQFNRKDDFVLVLDRIQDPGNMGNLFRTALAAGVNAIFLAGGAHPLGQKVLRASSGAVFHLPFLRFDGIEEEILNSLLKTLSELSNVGFKIFSTSSHNESSKKPSKPYWEVDWSRRTALILGNEGQGIHKKIKEAFNETITIP
;
A
#
# COMPACT_ATOMS: atom_id res chain seq x y z
N GLU A 1 -0.28 14.35 6.37
CA GLU A 1 0.35 15.20 7.38
C GLU A 1 1.83 14.90 7.55
N GLY A 2 2.66 15.93 7.77
CA GLY A 2 4.09 15.85 7.97
C GLY A 2 4.94 16.15 6.73
N THR A 3 6.06 16.82 6.95
CA THR A 3 6.97 17.34 5.91
C THR A 3 7.42 16.23 4.95
N HIS A 4 7.91 15.11 5.49
CA HIS A 4 8.41 14.00 4.69
C HIS A 4 7.34 13.40 3.77
N LEU A 5 6.13 13.20 4.29
CA LEU A 5 5.04 12.62 3.49
C LEU A 5 4.63 13.54 2.33
N ILE A 6 4.67 14.86 2.55
CA ILE A 6 4.37 15.86 1.51
C ILE A 6 5.51 15.94 0.48
N GLU A 7 6.77 15.81 0.91
CA GLU A 7 7.89 15.70 -0.02
C GLU A 7 7.76 14.48 -0.93
N GLU A 8 7.38 13.32 -0.39
CA GLU A 8 7.16 12.10 -1.17
C GLU A 8 5.96 12.25 -2.14
N LEU A 9 4.90 12.94 -1.72
CA LEU A 9 3.79 13.28 -2.60
C LEU A 9 4.27 14.07 -3.83
N LEU A 10 5.06 15.13 -3.61
CA LEU A 10 5.62 15.95 -4.70
C LEU A 10 6.58 15.15 -5.59
N LYS A 11 7.45 14.31 -5.00
CA LYS A 11 8.36 13.43 -5.76
C LYS A 11 7.60 12.43 -6.64
N SER A 12 6.39 12.03 -6.23
CA SER A 12 5.53 11.18 -7.04
C SER A 12 4.81 11.92 -8.19
N GLY A 13 5.12 13.21 -8.37
CA GLY A 13 4.51 14.05 -9.40
C GLY A 13 3.08 14.49 -9.10
N LYS A 14 2.64 14.39 -7.84
CA LYS A 14 1.29 14.77 -7.40
C LYS A 14 1.32 16.06 -6.61
N ASN A 15 0.28 16.85 -6.77
CA ASN A 15 0.14 18.13 -6.08
C ASN A 15 -1.02 18.09 -5.07
N PRO A 16 -0.86 18.73 -3.92
CA PRO A 16 -1.96 18.96 -2.99
C PRO A 16 -2.97 19.94 -3.58
N SER A 17 -4.24 19.81 -3.18
CA SER A 17 -5.29 20.77 -3.50
C SER A 17 -5.40 21.89 -2.45
N LYS A 18 -4.88 21.67 -1.25
CA LYS A 18 -4.79 22.66 -0.18
C LYS A 18 -3.67 22.31 0.78
N ILE A 19 -3.01 23.33 1.34
CA ILE A 19 -1.92 23.17 2.29
C ILE A 19 -2.20 24.04 3.51
N LEU A 20 -2.11 23.46 4.69
CA LEU A 20 -2.10 24.16 5.97
C LEU A 20 -0.68 24.17 6.51
N VAL A 21 -0.15 25.32 6.87
CA VAL A 21 1.20 25.47 7.42
C VAL A 21 1.23 26.44 8.57
N THR A 22 2.15 26.23 9.50
CA THR A 22 2.47 27.23 10.52
C THR A 22 3.55 28.19 10.01
N GLU A 23 3.58 29.44 10.53
CA GLU A 23 4.66 30.37 10.21
C GLU A 23 6.04 29.81 10.55
N LYS A 24 6.14 29.10 11.68
CA LYS A 24 7.37 28.45 12.12
C LYS A 24 7.88 27.45 11.09
N TRP A 25 6.99 26.64 10.53
CA TRP A 25 7.34 25.68 9.48
C TRP A 25 7.80 26.40 8.21
N LEU A 26 7.11 27.43 7.75
CA LEU A 26 7.47 28.22 6.55
C LEU A 26 8.87 28.80 6.67
N ARG A 27 9.19 29.41 7.82
CA ARG A 27 10.53 29.98 8.07
C ARG A 27 11.63 28.91 7.99
N LYS A 28 11.35 27.70 8.46
CA LYS A 28 12.33 26.59 8.50
C LYS A 28 12.47 25.89 7.15
N ASN A 29 11.42 25.82 6.35
CA ASN A 29 11.33 24.99 5.14
C ASN A 29 11.15 25.81 3.86
N GLN A 30 11.84 26.93 3.72
CA GLN A 30 11.70 27.88 2.58
C GLN A 30 11.92 27.22 1.22
N ASN A 31 12.84 26.24 1.11
CA ASN A 31 13.11 25.54 -0.14
C ASN A 31 11.94 24.63 -0.56
N LEU A 32 11.26 24.02 0.40
CA LEU A 32 10.11 23.17 0.12
C LEU A 32 8.87 24.02 -0.18
N SER A 33 8.67 25.10 0.58
CA SER A 33 7.52 26.00 0.38
C SER A 33 7.49 26.64 -1.00
N LYS A 34 8.63 26.94 -1.61
CA LYS A 34 8.76 27.45 -2.98
C LYS A 34 8.30 26.46 -4.07
N LYS A 35 8.12 25.18 -3.73
CA LYS A 35 7.60 24.17 -4.66
C LYS A 35 6.08 24.15 -4.73
N PHE A 36 5.40 24.85 -3.84
CA PHE A 36 3.96 24.94 -3.81
C PHE A 36 3.48 26.19 -4.56
N ASP A 37 2.29 26.09 -5.11
CA ASP A 37 1.54 27.26 -5.54
C ASP A 37 1.10 28.05 -4.30
N GLU A 38 1.45 29.33 -4.24
CA GLU A 38 1.14 30.21 -3.10
C GLU A 38 -0.36 30.29 -2.82
N SER A 39 -1.19 30.16 -3.84
CA SER A 39 -2.66 30.18 -3.71
C SER A 39 -3.21 28.99 -2.90
N LEU A 40 -2.46 27.90 -2.79
CA LEU A 40 -2.84 26.71 -2.02
C LEU A 40 -2.43 26.78 -0.55
N ILE A 41 -1.55 27.72 -0.19
CA ILE A 41 -0.98 27.84 1.16
C ILE A 41 -1.92 28.63 2.06
N ASN A 42 -2.29 28.02 3.17
CA ASN A 42 -3.06 28.66 4.23
C ASN A 42 -2.21 28.66 5.51
N ILE A 43 -1.83 29.84 5.96
CA ILE A 43 -1.10 30.00 7.21
C ILE A 43 -2.08 29.90 8.38
N VAL A 44 -1.81 29.02 9.32
CA VAL A 44 -2.67 28.75 10.48
C VAL A 44 -1.83 28.74 11.78
N SER A 45 -2.50 28.87 12.93
CA SER A 45 -1.83 28.69 14.22
C SER A 45 -1.53 27.20 14.48
N GLU A 46 -0.64 26.92 15.46
CA GLU A 46 -0.30 25.56 15.84
C GLU A 46 -1.54 24.81 16.38
N GLU A 47 -2.42 25.51 17.10
CA GLU A 47 -3.68 24.94 17.64
C GLU A 47 -4.64 24.57 16.52
N VAL A 48 -4.81 25.40 15.51
CA VAL A 48 -5.66 25.11 14.35
C VAL A 48 -5.12 23.93 13.57
N LEU A 49 -3.81 23.91 13.32
CA LEU A 49 -3.19 22.76 12.66
C LEU A 49 -3.38 21.47 13.46
N ALA A 50 -3.12 21.50 14.75
CA ALA A 50 -3.29 20.34 15.64
C ALA A 50 -4.72 19.82 15.68
N SER A 51 -5.73 20.69 15.58
CA SER A 51 -7.13 20.28 15.50
C SER A 51 -7.51 19.61 14.18
N ALA A 52 -6.79 19.89 13.10
CA ALA A 52 -7.05 19.36 11.77
C ALA A 52 -6.36 18.02 11.46
N ILE A 53 -5.41 17.59 12.30
CA ILE A 53 -4.58 16.41 12.04
C ILE A 53 -4.61 15.41 13.19
N SER A 54 -4.13 14.19 12.95
CA SER A 54 -4.15 13.10 13.93
C SER A 54 -2.82 12.89 14.66
N THR A 55 -1.76 13.56 14.23
CA THR A 55 -0.43 13.44 14.85
C THR A 55 -0.34 14.20 16.17
N ILE A 56 0.14 13.55 17.24
CA ILE A 56 0.27 14.15 18.58
C ILE A 56 1.31 15.29 18.57
N ASN A 57 2.39 15.12 17.82
CA ASN A 57 3.47 16.11 17.71
C ASN A 57 3.61 16.55 16.24
N PRO A 58 2.78 17.47 15.73
CA PRO A 58 2.83 17.94 14.37
C PRO A 58 4.12 18.72 14.09
N ASP A 59 4.69 18.52 12.92
CA ASP A 59 5.88 19.25 12.47
C ASP A 59 5.58 20.59 11.79
N GLY A 60 4.30 20.94 11.67
CA GLY A 60 3.85 22.26 11.24
C GLY A 60 3.27 22.33 9.83
N ILE A 61 3.03 21.21 9.15
CA ILE A 61 2.41 21.14 7.82
C ILE A 61 1.42 19.99 7.68
N ALA A 62 0.32 20.25 6.98
CA ALA A 62 -0.62 19.25 6.49
C ALA A 62 -1.11 19.62 5.08
N ALA A 63 -1.50 18.64 4.28
CA ALA A 63 -2.01 18.85 2.94
C ALA A 63 -3.26 18.03 2.67
N LEU A 64 -4.18 18.56 1.90
CA LEU A 64 -5.30 17.86 1.32
C LEU A 64 -4.93 17.43 -0.10
N VAL A 65 -5.21 16.17 -0.44
CA VAL A 65 -4.91 15.60 -1.74
C VAL A 65 -6.17 14.92 -2.28
N GLU A 66 -6.49 15.17 -3.53
CA GLU A 66 -7.61 14.53 -4.20
C GLU A 66 -7.34 13.01 -4.35
N ILE A 67 -8.35 12.18 -4.06
CA ILE A 67 -8.23 10.72 -4.17
C ILE A 67 -7.88 10.31 -5.61
N SER A 68 -8.39 11.03 -6.60
CA SER A 68 -8.07 10.83 -8.02
C SER A 68 -6.59 10.97 -8.37
N ALA A 69 -5.81 11.66 -7.53
CA ALA A 69 -4.37 11.79 -7.69
C ALA A 69 -3.60 10.55 -7.21
N ILE A 70 -4.23 9.66 -6.45
CA ILE A 70 -3.59 8.44 -5.94
C ILE A 70 -3.48 7.43 -7.07
N PRO A 71 -2.31 6.72 -7.23
CA PRO A 71 -2.15 5.76 -8.30
C PRO A 71 -3.14 4.61 -8.15
N ASN A 72 -3.98 4.43 -9.16
CA ASN A 72 -4.86 3.26 -9.27
C ASN A 72 -4.23 2.26 -10.24
N TYR A 73 -4.32 0.98 -9.92
CA TYR A 73 -3.76 -0.05 -10.79
C TYR A 73 -4.55 -0.18 -12.09
N GLN A 74 -3.80 -0.19 -13.19
CA GLN A 74 -4.28 -0.58 -14.52
C GLN A 74 -3.35 -1.68 -15.03
N PHE A 75 -3.91 -2.80 -15.46
CA PHE A 75 -3.12 -3.91 -15.96
C PHE A 75 -2.17 -3.46 -17.09
N ASN A 76 -0.88 -3.78 -16.91
CA ASN A 76 0.13 -3.55 -17.92
C ASN A 76 0.78 -4.90 -18.29
N ARG A 77 0.95 -5.15 -19.60
CA ARG A 77 1.62 -6.37 -20.08
C ARG A 77 3.08 -6.50 -19.64
N LYS A 78 3.68 -5.42 -19.17
CA LYS A 78 5.05 -5.40 -18.63
C LYS A 78 5.11 -5.73 -17.14
N ASP A 79 3.95 -5.77 -16.46
CA ASP A 79 3.94 -6.15 -15.03
C ASP A 79 4.39 -7.60 -14.90
N ASP A 80 5.31 -7.82 -13.98
CA ASP A 80 5.90 -9.14 -13.72
C ASP A 80 5.81 -9.55 -12.24
N PHE A 81 5.57 -8.59 -11.34
CA PHE A 81 5.42 -8.90 -9.92
C PHE A 81 4.29 -8.11 -9.24
N VAL A 82 3.29 -8.84 -8.73
CA VAL A 82 2.14 -8.29 -7.98
C VAL A 82 2.15 -8.85 -6.56
N LEU A 83 1.99 -7.98 -5.57
CA LEU A 83 1.80 -8.38 -4.17
C LEU A 83 0.31 -8.35 -3.83
N VAL A 84 -0.20 -9.43 -3.26
CA VAL A 84 -1.60 -9.56 -2.84
C VAL A 84 -1.66 -9.63 -1.33
N LEU A 85 -2.43 -8.74 -0.72
CA LEU A 85 -2.60 -8.64 0.73
C LEU A 85 -4.01 -9.07 1.12
N ASP A 86 -4.14 -10.27 1.68
CA ASP A 86 -5.41 -10.83 2.11
C ASP A 86 -5.69 -10.45 3.56
N ARG A 87 -6.55 -9.45 3.77
CA ARG A 87 -7.07 -9.00 5.06
C ARG A 87 -6.01 -8.58 6.08
N ILE A 88 -4.96 -7.89 5.65
CA ILE A 88 -3.96 -7.32 6.56
C ILE A 88 -4.64 -6.26 7.44
N GLN A 89 -4.70 -6.50 8.76
CA GLN A 89 -5.46 -5.66 9.69
C GLN A 89 -4.64 -4.55 10.34
N ASP A 90 -3.36 -4.81 10.62
CA ASP A 90 -2.51 -3.81 11.24
C ASP A 90 -2.06 -2.74 10.24
N PRO A 91 -2.37 -1.45 10.49
CA PRO A 91 -1.97 -0.38 9.59
C PRO A 91 -0.45 -0.19 9.46
N GLY A 92 0.30 -0.54 10.50
CA GLY A 92 1.77 -0.50 10.47
C GLY A 92 2.33 -1.56 9.54
N ASN A 93 1.81 -2.80 9.63
CA ASN A 93 2.18 -3.89 8.74
C ASN A 93 1.85 -3.54 7.28
N MET A 94 0.63 -3.03 7.03
CA MET A 94 0.24 -2.61 5.68
C MET A 94 1.18 -1.54 5.13
N GLY A 95 1.48 -0.50 5.90
CA GLY A 95 2.40 0.56 5.47
C GLY A 95 3.81 0.04 5.21
N ASN A 96 4.34 -0.83 6.07
CA ASN A 96 5.64 -1.47 5.87
C ASN A 96 5.67 -2.36 4.62
N LEU A 97 4.58 -3.07 4.33
CA LEU A 97 4.46 -3.88 3.11
C LEU A 97 4.47 -3.00 1.85
N PHE A 98 3.78 -1.86 1.84
CA PHE A 98 3.88 -0.89 0.73
C PHE A 98 5.30 -0.40 0.52
N ARG A 99 5.99 -0.03 1.60
CA ARG A 99 7.37 0.45 1.56
C ARG A 99 8.33 -0.63 1.04
N THR A 100 8.21 -1.85 1.53
CA THR A 100 9.04 -2.99 1.12
C THR A 100 8.76 -3.37 -0.34
N ALA A 101 7.49 -3.40 -0.73
CA ALA A 101 7.07 -3.70 -2.09
C ALA A 101 7.62 -2.69 -3.10
N LEU A 102 7.55 -1.38 -2.78
CA LEU A 102 8.13 -0.33 -3.62
C LEU A 102 9.64 -0.51 -3.77
N ALA A 103 10.36 -0.77 -2.67
CA ALA A 103 11.80 -0.98 -2.68
C ALA A 103 12.22 -2.25 -3.45
N ALA A 104 11.38 -3.29 -3.44
CA ALA A 104 11.58 -4.54 -4.17
C ALA A 104 11.18 -4.48 -5.66
N GLY A 105 10.66 -3.34 -6.13
CA GLY A 105 10.25 -3.19 -7.52
C GLY A 105 8.94 -3.89 -7.89
N VAL A 106 8.07 -4.15 -6.90
CA VAL A 106 6.71 -4.67 -7.14
C VAL A 106 5.94 -3.68 -8.01
N ASN A 107 5.23 -4.18 -9.01
CA ASN A 107 4.49 -3.32 -9.96
C ASN A 107 3.15 -2.84 -9.40
N ALA A 108 2.49 -3.65 -8.57
CA ALA A 108 1.22 -3.29 -7.95
C ALA A 108 0.92 -4.07 -6.66
N ILE A 109 0.04 -3.51 -5.82
CA ILE A 109 -0.51 -4.19 -4.65
C ILE A 109 -2.02 -4.41 -4.83
N PHE A 110 -2.49 -5.64 -4.59
CA PHE A 110 -3.91 -5.96 -4.51
C PHE A 110 -4.32 -6.14 -3.06
N LEU A 111 -5.38 -5.45 -2.64
CA LEU A 111 -5.83 -5.38 -1.25
C LEU A 111 -7.21 -6.03 -1.13
N ALA A 112 -7.30 -7.18 -0.51
CA ALA A 112 -8.55 -7.87 -0.23
C ALA A 112 -9.02 -7.55 1.19
N GLY A 113 -9.70 -6.42 1.37
CA GLY A 113 -10.12 -5.95 2.69
C GLY A 113 -8.96 -5.49 3.59
N GLY A 114 -9.15 -5.55 4.91
CA GLY A 114 -8.15 -5.13 5.90
C GLY A 114 -8.06 -3.61 6.10
N ALA A 115 -6.95 -3.13 6.63
CA ALA A 115 -6.71 -1.71 6.88
C ALA A 115 -6.85 -0.88 5.60
N HIS A 116 -7.32 0.36 5.73
CA HIS A 116 -7.48 1.23 4.57
C HIS A 116 -6.11 1.83 4.14
N PRO A 117 -5.67 1.68 2.87
CA PRO A 117 -4.34 2.12 2.41
C PRO A 117 -4.12 3.64 2.57
N LEU A 118 -5.18 4.43 2.50
CA LEU A 118 -5.14 5.88 2.70
C LEU A 118 -5.43 6.30 4.14
N GLY A 119 -5.51 5.34 5.08
CA GLY A 119 -5.62 5.66 6.51
C GLY A 119 -4.35 6.34 7.02
N GLN A 120 -4.48 7.32 7.91
CA GLN A 120 -3.37 8.15 8.39
C GLN A 120 -2.18 7.32 8.94
N LYS A 121 -2.47 6.24 9.66
CA LYS A 121 -1.42 5.34 10.18
C LYS A 121 -0.69 4.60 9.06
N VAL A 122 -1.41 4.15 8.01
CA VAL A 122 -0.80 3.48 6.84
C VAL A 122 0.06 4.47 6.06
N LEU A 123 -0.45 5.68 5.78
CA LEU A 123 0.29 6.73 5.07
C LEU A 123 1.63 7.02 5.77
N ARG A 124 1.61 7.17 7.10
CA ARG A 124 2.85 7.40 7.87
C ARG A 124 3.79 6.18 7.84
N ALA A 125 3.26 4.98 8.09
CA ALA A 125 4.07 3.76 8.10
C ALA A 125 4.67 3.42 6.73
N SER A 126 3.97 3.77 5.65
CA SER A 126 4.47 3.59 4.28
C SER A 126 5.58 4.58 3.89
N SER A 127 5.81 5.63 4.68
CA SER A 127 6.74 6.71 4.34
C SER A 127 6.51 7.27 2.94
N GLY A 128 5.23 7.35 2.50
CA GLY A 128 4.85 7.87 1.19
C GLY A 128 4.86 6.84 0.04
N ALA A 129 5.24 5.58 0.27
CA ALA A 129 5.24 4.55 -0.77
C ALA A 129 3.87 4.39 -1.46
N VAL A 130 2.77 4.64 -0.74
CA VAL A 130 1.40 4.64 -1.29
C VAL A 130 1.22 5.64 -2.45
N PHE A 131 2.00 6.71 -2.51
CA PHE A 131 1.93 7.68 -3.61
C PHE A 131 2.64 7.22 -4.89
N HIS A 132 3.52 6.25 -4.79
CA HIS A 132 4.34 5.76 -5.90
C HIS A 132 3.86 4.43 -6.47
N LEU A 133 3.37 3.53 -5.60
CA LEU A 133 3.01 2.17 -5.96
C LEU A 133 1.51 2.06 -6.24
N PRO A 134 1.09 1.72 -7.47
CA PRO A 134 -0.31 1.52 -7.79
C PRO A 134 -0.92 0.39 -6.96
N PHE A 135 -2.18 0.55 -6.58
CA PHE A 135 -2.89 -0.53 -5.90
C PHE A 135 -4.32 -0.67 -6.40
N LEU A 136 -4.85 -1.87 -6.27
CA LEU A 136 -6.25 -2.21 -6.49
C LEU A 136 -6.85 -2.69 -5.16
N ARG A 137 -7.90 -2.02 -4.70
CA ARG A 137 -8.62 -2.42 -3.50
C ARG A 137 -9.95 -3.04 -3.86
N PHE A 138 -10.22 -4.20 -3.28
CA PHE A 138 -11.52 -4.85 -3.34
C PHE A 138 -12.30 -4.48 -2.07
N ASP A 139 -13.44 -3.82 -2.25
CA ASP A 139 -14.33 -3.39 -1.17
C ASP A 139 -15.68 -4.10 -1.27
N GLY A 140 -16.41 -4.17 -0.18
CA GLY A 140 -17.69 -4.85 -0.08
C GLY A 140 -17.75 -5.81 1.12
N ILE A 141 -18.71 -6.73 1.10
CA ILE A 141 -18.75 -7.83 2.06
C ILE A 141 -17.67 -8.88 1.73
N GLU A 142 -17.28 -9.68 2.72
CA GLU A 142 -16.17 -10.64 2.59
C GLU A 142 -16.30 -11.56 1.35
N GLU A 143 -17.50 -12.01 1.05
CA GLU A 143 -17.75 -12.89 -0.09
C GLU A 143 -17.55 -12.18 -1.45
N GLU A 144 -17.97 -10.93 -1.57
CA GLU A 144 -17.78 -10.12 -2.78
C GLU A 144 -16.29 -9.80 -3.02
N ILE A 145 -15.58 -9.41 -1.95
CA ILE A 145 -14.14 -9.18 -1.97
C ILE A 145 -13.42 -10.43 -2.46
N LEU A 146 -13.75 -11.59 -1.85
CA LEU A 146 -13.12 -12.86 -2.18
C LEU A 146 -13.38 -13.28 -3.63
N ASN A 147 -14.61 -13.18 -4.10
CA ASN A 147 -14.98 -13.53 -5.47
C ASN A 147 -14.26 -12.63 -6.49
N SER A 148 -14.19 -11.32 -6.21
CA SER A 148 -13.49 -10.35 -7.06
C SER A 148 -11.99 -10.63 -7.10
N LEU A 149 -11.38 -10.92 -5.95
CA LEU A 149 -9.97 -11.30 -5.89
C LEU A 149 -9.69 -12.59 -6.66
N LEU A 150 -10.47 -13.66 -6.44
CA LEU A 150 -10.30 -14.94 -7.12
C LEU A 150 -10.42 -14.80 -8.64
N LYS A 151 -11.38 -13.99 -9.11
CA LYS A 151 -11.52 -13.66 -10.54
C LYS A 151 -10.26 -12.98 -11.07
N THR A 152 -9.79 -11.94 -10.39
CA THR A 152 -8.59 -11.18 -10.81
C THR A 152 -7.34 -12.05 -10.81
N LEU A 153 -7.15 -12.91 -9.79
CA LEU A 153 -6.04 -13.86 -9.76
C LEU A 153 -6.11 -14.90 -10.89
N SER A 154 -7.32 -15.35 -11.24
CA SER A 154 -7.51 -16.25 -12.38
C SER A 154 -7.14 -15.55 -13.70
N GLU A 155 -7.53 -14.29 -13.87
CA GLU A 155 -7.15 -13.47 -15.03
C GLU A 155 -5.63 -13.30 -15.13
N LEU A 156 -4.93 -13.03 -14.00
CA LEU A 156 -3.47 -12.97 -13.95
C LEU A 156 -2.84 -14.32 -14.33
N SER A 157 -3.39 -15.43 -13.82
CA SER A 157 -2.91 -16.79 -14.16
C SER A 157 -3.04 -17.06 -15.66
N ASN A 158 -4.15 -16.67 -16.28
CA ASN A 158 -4.39 -16.84 -17.73
C ASN A 158 -3.40 -16.05 -18.60
N VAL A 159 -2.83 -14.95 -18.09
CA VAL A 159 -1.80 -14.17 -18.78
C VAL A 159 -0.37 -14.53 -18.33
N GLY A 160 -0.20 -15.65 -17.64
CA GLY A 160 1.09 -16.27 -17.36
C GLY A 160 1.70 -15.95 -15.99
N PHE A 161 0.97 -15.33 -15.07
CA PHE A 161 1.45 -15.21 -13.68
C PHE A 161 1.41 -16.54 -12.95
N LYS A 162 2.44 -16.83 -12.18
CA LYS A 162 2.44 -17.85 -11.15
C LYS A 162 1.90 -17.26 -9.86
N ILE A 163 0.94 -17.94 -9.24
CA ILE A 163 0.28 -17.49 -8.02
C ILE A 163 0.83 -18.29 -6.85
N PHE A 164 1.54 -17.62 -5.94
CA PHE A 164 2.10 -18.24 -4.74
C PHE A 164 1.38 -17.76 -3.49
N SER A 165 0.93 -18.71 -2.67
CA SER A 165 0.42 -18.44 -1.33
C SER A 165 1.54 -18.64 -0.30
N THR A 166 1.66 -17.75 0.68
CA THR A 166 2.56 -17.97 1.83
C THR A 166 1.91 -18.84 2.88
N SER A 167 2.71 -19.67 3.56
CA SER A 167 2.28 -20.47 4.69
C SER A 167 3.29 -20.37 5.84
N SER A 168 2.80 -20.42 7.07
CA SER A 168 3.68 -20.57 8.25
C SER A 168 4.15 -22.02 8.39
N HIS A 169 5.31 -22.22 9.00
CA HIS A 169 5.86 -23.57 9.27
C HIS A 169 4.90 -24.49 10.05
N ASN A 170 3.94 -23.94 10.79
CA ASN A 170 3.00 -24.68 11.63
C ASN A 170 1.70 -25.10 10.94
N GLU A 171 1.49 -24.72 9.67
CA GLU A 171 0.32 -25.21 8.96
C GLU A 171 0.50 -26.68 8.55
N SER A 172 -0.33 -27.55 9.13
CA SER A 172 -0.47 -28.97 8.76
C SER A 172 -1.12 -29.10 7.37
N SER A 173 -0.55 -28.46 6.36
CA SER A 173 -1.05 -28.58 4.99
C SER A 173 -0.67 -29.95 4.44
N LYS A 174 -1.63 -30.63 3.80
CA LYS A 174 -1.42 -31.91 3.13
C LYS A 174 -0.44 -31.87 1.95
N LYS A 175 0.01 -30.67 1.56
CA LYS A 175 0.97 -30.44 0.47
C LYS A 175 2.24 -29.81 1.03
N PRO A 176 3.43 -30.30 0.63
CA PRO A 176 4.68 -29.70 1.03
C PRO A 176 4.78 -28.27 0.46
N SER A 177 5.03 -27.29 1.32
CA SER A 177 5.38 -25.93 0.90
C SER A 177 6.84 -25.91 0.45
N LYS A 178 7.16 -25.17 -0.61
CA LYS A 178 8.54 -24.95 -1.04
C LYS A 178 9.15 -23.77 -0.27
N PRO A 179 10.41 -23.85 0.17
CA PRO A 179 11.13 -22.69 0.65
C PRO A 179 11.18 -21.60 -0.43
N TYR A 180 11.06 -20.31 -0.05
CA TYR A 180 11.02 -19.21 -1.02
C TYR A 180 12.27 -19.14 -1.92
N TRP A 181 13.42 -19.60 -1.46
CA TRP A 181 14.67 -19.63 -2.24
C TRP A 181 14.73 -20.73 -3.30
N GLU A 182 13.80 -21.69 -3.30
CA GLU A 182 13.66 -22.71 -4.34
C GLU A 182 12.68 -22.33 -5.45
N VAL A 183 12.12 -21.11 -5.37
CA VAL A 183 11.18 -20.59 -6.34
C VAL A 183 11.91 -19.87 -7.46
N ASP A 184 11.51 -20.12 -8.69
CA ASP A 184 11.96 -19.35 -9.87
C ASP A 184 11.24 -18.00 -9.92
N TRP A 185 11.84 -16.98 -9.35
CA TRP A 185 11.35 -15.60 -9.31
C TRP A 185 11.54 -14.83 -10.62
N SER A 186 12.15 -15.43 -11.65
CA SER A 186 12.29 -14.80 -12.97
C SER A 186 10.98 -14.78 -13.76
N ARG A 187 9.98 -15.52 -13.31
CA ARG A 187 8.65 -15.60 -13.92
C ARG A 187 7.72 -14.55 -13.35
N ARG A 188 6.74 -14.14 -14.13
CA ARG A 188 5.65 -13.28 -13.68
C ARG A 188 4.97 -13.89 -12.44
N THR A 189 4.95 -13.16 -11.36
CA THR A 189 4.55 -13.71 -10.05
C THR A 189 3.50 -12.84 -9.38
N ALA A 190 2.47 -13.47 -8.81
CA ALA A 190 1.62 -12.87 -7.79
C ALA A 190 1.86 -13.59 -6.46
N LEU A 191 2.38 -12.85 -5.48
CA LEU A 191 2.66 -13.35 -4.13
C LEU A 191 1.55 -12.94 -3.18
N ILE A 192 0.94 -13.91 -2.49
CA ILE A 192 -0.15 -13.66 -1.55
C ILE A 192 0.37 -13.76 -0.12
N LEU A 193 0.21 -12.67 0.63
CA LEU A 193 0.41 -12.61 2.08
C LEU A 193 -0.94 -12.57 2.78
N GLY A 194 -1.11 -13.37 3.80
CA GLY A 194 -2.35 -13.49 4.54
C GLY A 194 -2.40 -12.64 5.82
N ASN A 195 -3.59 -12.61 6.40
CA ASN A 195 -3.86 -12.01 7.70
C ASN A 195 -2.90 -12.51 8.79
N GLU A 196 -2.54 -11.65 9.73
CA GLU A 196 -1.56 -11.91 10.78
C GLU A 196 -1.94 -13.09 11.70
N GLY A 197 -3.23 -13.27 11.96
CA GLY A 197 -3.72 -14.35 12.84
C GLY A 197 -4.32 -15.54 12.10
N GLN A 198 -5.07 -15.27 11.03
CA GLN A 198 -5.84 -16.30 10.30
C GLN A 198 -5.12 -16.83 9.05
N GLY A 199 -4.03 -16.18 8.64
CA GLY A 199 -3.36 -16.51 7.39
C GLY A 199 -4.20 -16.19 6.15
N ILE A 200 -3.91 -16.87 5.05
CA ILE A 200 -4.62 -16.71 3.77
C ILE A 200 -5.95 -17.45 3.81
N HIS A 201 -7.00 -16.83 3.25
CA HIS A 201 -8.33 -17.40 3.19
C HIS A 201 -8.34 -18.77 2.48
N LYS A 202 -9.09 -19.74 3.04
CA LYS A 202 -9.11 -21.14 2.59
C LYS A 202 -9.44 -21.28 1.09
N LYS A 203 -10.45 -20.56 0.58
CA LYS A 203 -10.83 -20.61 -0.85
C LYS A 203 -9.70 -20.15 -1.78
N ILE A 204 -8.84 -19.22 -1.35
CA ILE A 204 -7.67 -18.79 -2.13
C ILE A 204 -6.65 -19.92 -2.21
N LYS A 205 -6.33 -20.58 -1.08
CA LYS A 205 -5.42 -21.73 -1.03
C LYS A 205 -5.93 -22.94 -1.82
N GLU A 206 -7.25 -23.12 -1.88
CA GLU A 206 -7.88 -24.19 -2.67
C GLU A 206 -7.81 -23.91 -4.17
N ALA A 207 -7.98 -22.64 -4.57
CA ALA A 207 -7.93 -22.22 -5.96
C ALA A 207 -6.51 -22.20 -6.55
N PHE A 208 -5.50 -21.80 -5.72
CA PHE A 208 -4.09 -21.65 -6.13
C PHE A 208 -3.19 -22.47 -5.22
N ASN A 209 -2.79 -23.63 -5.74
CA ASN A 209 -2.17 -24.71 -4.96
C ASN A 209 -0.66 -24.55 -4.72
N GLU A 210 0.01 -23.57 -5.30
CA GLU A 210 1.44 -23.36 -5.08
C GLU A 210 1.66 -22.60 -3.77
N THR A 211 2.31 -23.24 -2.81
CA THR A 211 2.55 -22.67 -1.48
C THR A 211 4.04 -22.56 -1.21
N ILE A 212 4.45 -21.42 -0.68
CA ILE A 212 5.83 -21.17 -0.28
C ILE A 212 5.92 -20.89 1.21
N THR A 213 7.08 -21.18 1.79
CA THR A 213 7.40 -20.88 3.17
C THR A 213 8.46 -19.80 3.24
N ILE A 214 8.21 -18.80 4.08
CA ILE A 214 9.19 -17.77 4.49
C ILE A 214 9.53 -18.10 5.95
N PRO A 215 10.82 -18.35 6.28
CA PRO A 215 11.25 -18.72 7.64
C PRO A 215 10.96 -17.63 8.68
#